data_6bb476d5226f3e0eaa9bf1a9557e38d7
#
_entry.id   6bb476d5226f3e0eaa9bf1a9557e38d7
#
_cell.length_a   1.000
_cell.length_b   1.000
_cell.length_c   1.000
_cell.angle_alpha   90.00
_cell.angle_beta   90.00
_cell.angle_gamma   90.00
#
_symmetry.space_group_name_H-M   'P 1'
#
loop_
_entity.id
_entity.type
_entity.pdbx_description
1 polymer ?
#
loop_
_entity_poly.entity_id
_entity_poly.type
_entity_poly.pdbx_seq_one_letter_code
_entity_poly.pdbx_strand_id
1 'polypeptide(L)' 'MKSKEEELIEKLMGENEEFRNAKDTHSQLARQLDEMERKPYLTPQDEIEIKILKKKKLASKDQMERILMQYR' A
#
# COMPACT_ATOMS: atom_id res chain seq x y z
N MET A 1 -0.07 -9.11 22.70
CA MET A 1 -1.35 -9.57 22.12
C MET A 1 -1.66 -8.81 20.85
N LYS A 2 -2.15 -9.51 19.84
CA LYS A 2 -2.56 -8.87 18.60
C LYS A 2 -3.99 -8.37 18.70
N SER A 3 -4.29 -7.25 18.09
CA SER A 3 -5.65 -6.74 18.00
C SER A 3 -6.47 -7.60 17.04
N LYS A 4 -7.79 -7.47 17.11
CA LYS A 4 -8.69 -8.16 16.17
C LYS A 4 -8.38 -7.76 14.72
N GLU A 5 -8.01 -6.51 14.50
CA GLU A 5 -7.63 -6.00 13.17
C GLU A 5 -6.37 -6.70 12.66
N GLU A 6 -5.36 -6.85 13.50
CA GLU A 6 -4.12 -7.52 13.13
C GLU A 6 -4.36 -9.00 12.81
N GLU A 7 -5.19 -9.67 13.59
CA GLU A 7 -5.56 -11.05 13.34
C GLU A 7 -6.30 -11.21 12.02
N LEU A 8 -7.20 -10.28 11.71
CA LEU A 8 -7.94 -10.30 10.45
C LEU A 8 -6.98 -10.08 9.26
N ILE A 9 -6.06 -9.15 9.38
CA ILE A 9 -5.07 -8.89 8.33
C ILE A 9 -4.22 -10.15 8.08
N GLU A 10 -3.75 -10.80 9.12
CA GLU A 10 -2.97 -12.04 8.99
C GLU A 10 -3.77 -13.16 8.31
N LYS A 11 -5.03 -13.29 8.70
CA LYS A 11 -5.92 -14.27 8.10
C LYS A 11 -6.11 -14.02 6.61
N LEU A 12 -6.38 -12.77 6.24
CA LEU A 12 -6.57 -12.39 4.85
C LEU A 12 -5.30 -12.55 4.02
N MET A 13 -4.13 -12.30 4.62
CA MET A 13 -2.86 -12.52 3.95
C MET A 13 -2.66 -13.98 3.56
N GLY A 14 -3.18 -14.91 4.37
CA GLY A 14 -3.09 -16.33 4.08
C GLY A 14 -4.18 -16.86 3.17
N GLU A 15 -5.37 -16.25 3.19
CA GLU A 15 -6.56 -16.81 2.54
C GLU A 15 -7.09 -16.00 1.35
N ASN A 16 -6.78 -14.72 1.26
CA ASN A 16 -7.33 -13.84 0.24
C ASN A 16 -6.22 -13.31 -0.67
N GLU A 17 -6.19 -13.84 -1.89
CA GLU A 17 -5.16 -13.47 -2.86
C GLU A 17 -5.25 -11.99 -3.26
N GLU A 18 -6.47 -11.47 -3.41
CA GLU A 18 -6.68 -10.06 -3.77
C GLU A 18 -6.13 -9.13 -2.69
N PHE A 19 -6.38 -9.45 -1.42
CA PHE A 19 -5.84 -8.69 -0.30
C PHE A 19 -4.32 -8.73 -0.27
N ARG A 20 -3.73 -9.92 -0.44
CA ARG A 20 -2.29 -10.11 -0.46
C ARG A 20 -1.64 -9.32 -1.59
N ASN A 21 -2.22 -9.36 -2.79
CA ASN A 21 -1.72 -8.62 -3.93
C ASN A 21 -1.80 -7.10 -3.69
N ALA A 22 -2.89 -6.61 -3.12
CA ALA A 22 -3.04 -5.20 -2.79
C ALA A 22 -2.00 -4.75 -1.75
N LYS A 23 -1.75 -5.59 -0.75
CA LYS A 23 -0.74 -5.30 0.28
C LYS A 23 0.66 -5.29 -0.31
N ASP A 24 0.99 -6.24 -1.16
CA ASP A 24 2.29 -6.30 -1.83
C ASP A 24 2.51 -5.07 -2.71
N THR A 25 1.51 -4.70 -3.49
CA THR A 25 1.55 -3.50 -4.34
C THR A 25 1.77 -2.25 -3.49
N HIS A 26 1.04 -2.13 -2.39
CA HIS A 26 1.19 -1.01 -1.46
C HIS A 26 2.61 -0.92 -0.91
N SER A 27 3.19 -2.07 -0.51
CA SER A 27 4.54 -2.13 0.03
C SER A 27 5.60 -1.74 -1.00
N GLN A 28 5.44 -2.21 -2.25
CA GLN A 28 6.36 -1.86 -3.33
C GLN A 28 6.31 -0.37 -3.65
N LEU A 29 5.10 0.19 -3.72
CA LEU A 29 4.91 1.62 -3.99
C LEU A 29 5.49 2.47 -2.86
N ALA A 30 5.33 2.02 -1.62
CA ALA A 30 5.90 2.72 -0.47
C ALA A 30 7.42 2.78 -0.55
N ARG A 31 8.08 1.68 -0.96
CA ARG A 31 9.53 1.64 -1.13
C ARG A 31 10.00 2.53 -2.27
N GLN A 32 9.33 2.47 -3.41
CA GLN A 32 9.66 3.33 -4.55
C GLN A 32 9.54 4.80 -4.19
N LEU A 33 8.47 5.15 -3.47
CA LEU A 33 8.24 6.52 -3.03
C LEU A 33 9.33 6.98 -2.07
N ASP A 34 9.72 6.12 -1.12
CA ASP A 34 10.78 6.40 -0.16
C ASP A 34 12.11 6.66 -0.88
N GLU A 35 12.45 5.84 -1.87
CA GLU A 35 13.66 6.02 -2.66
C GLU A 35 13.67 7.34 -3.43
N MET A 36 12.53 7.70 -4.01
CA MET A 36 12.40 8.97 -4.73
C MET A 36 12.56 10.17 -3.80
N GLU A 37 11.95 10.09 -2.62
CA GLU A 37 11.99 11.18 -1.64
C GLU A 37 13.35 11.34 -0.96
N ARG A 38 14.24 10.35 -1.06
CA ARG A 38 15.61 10.43 -0.52
C ARG A 38 16.58 11.18 -1.42
N LYS A 39 16.21 11.46 -2.65
CA LYS A 39 17.07 12.19 -3.57
C LYS A 39 17.38 13.58 -3.02
N PRO A 40 18.64 14.05 -3.15
CA PRO A 40 19.01 15.38 -2.61
C PRO A 40 18.23 16.53 -3.25
N TYR A 41 17.82 16.39 -4.51
CA TYR A 41 16.91 17.33 -5.15
C TYR A 41 16.08 16.59 -6.17
N LEU A 42 14.87 17.09 -6.39
CA LEU A 42 13.91 16.48 -7.29
C LEU A 42 13.80 17.31 -8.56
N THR A 43 13.83 16.62 -9.71
CA THR A 43 13.52 17.25 -10.99
C THR A 43 12.01 17.41 -11.11
N PRO A 44 11.49 18.26 -12.02
CA PRO A 44 10.04 18.31 -12.28
C PRO A 44 9.46 16.95 -12.64
N GLN A 45 10.21 16.12 -13.37
CA GLN A 45 9.80 14.76 -13.72
C GLN A 45 9.65 13.90 -12.47
N ASP A 46 10.60 14.00 -11.53
CA ASP A 46 10.56 13.27 -10.27
C ASP A 46 9.33 13.66 -9.44
N GLU A 47 8.98 14.94 -9.43
CA GLU A 47 7.80 15.42 -8.69
C GLU A 47 6.51 14.84 -9.25
N ILE A 48 6.41 14.73 -10.59
CA ILE A 48 5.26 14.11 -11.25
C ILE A 48 5.19 12.63 -10.86
N GLU A 49 6.33 11.93 -10.91
CA GLU A 49 6.42 10.51 -10.55
C GLU A 49 5.97 10.27 -9.10
N ILE A 50 6.41 11.12 -8.19
CA ILE A 50 6.02 11.03 -6.77
C ILE A 50 4.49 11.14 -6.62
N LYS A 51 3.86 12.07 -7.33
CA LYS A 51 2.41 12.24 -7.29
C LYS A 51 1.68 10.99 -7.80
N ILE A 52 2.19 10.41 -8.88
CA ILE A 52 1.63 9.18 -9.45
C ILE A 52 1.75 8.04 -8.45
N LEU A 53 2.92 7.86 -7.85
CA LEU A 53 3.16 6.82 -6.85
C LEU A 53 2.28 6.97 -5.62
N LYS A 54 2.07 8.20 -5.16
CA LYS A 54 1.19 8.48 -4.02
C LYS A 54 -0.25 8.10 -4.33
N LYS A 55 -0.74 8.42 -5.53
CA LYS A 55 -2.10 8.05 -5.94
C LYS A 55 -2.27 6.53 -6.01
N LYS A 56 -1.31 5.83 -6.57
CA LYS A 56 -1.34 4.36 -6.66
C LYS A 56 -1.29 3.72 -5.28
N LYS A 57 -0.46 4.26 -4.40
CA LYS A 57 -0.35 3.78 -3.03
C LYS A 57 -1.67 3.93 -2.29
N LEU A 58 -2.33 5.07 -2.43
CA LEU A 58 -3.63 5.32 -1.83
C LEU A 58 -4.69 4.38 -2.38
N ALA A 59 -4.70 4.15 -3.70
CA ALA A 59 -5.64 3.21 -4.33
C ALA A 59 -5.47 1.79 -3.78
N SER A 60 -4.24 1.34 -3.57
CA SER A 60 -3.95 0.03 -2.99
C SER A 60 -4.46 -0.07 -1.56
N LYS A 61 -4.26 0.99 -0.79
CA LYS A 61 -4.77 1.07 0.58
C LYS A 61 -6.29 1.02 0.62
N ASP A 62 -6.94 1.76 -0.26
CA ASP A 62 -8.41 1.76 -0.35
C ASP A 62 -8.95 0.38 -0.71
N GLN A 63 -8.27 -0.34 -1.59
CA GLN A 63 -8.65 -1.70 -1.95
C GLN A 63 -8.56 -2.63 -0.75
N MET A 64 -7.48 -2.55 0.03
CA MET A 64 -7.33 -3.32 1.25
C MET A 64 -8.45 -3.01 2.25
N GLU A 65 -8.79 -1.75 2.42
CA GLU A 65 -9.86 -1.32 3.32
C GLU A 65 -11.23 -1.86 2.88
N ARG A 66 -11.51 -1.85 1.59
CA ARG A 66 -12.77 -2.44 1.09
C ARG A 66 -12.88 -3.91 1.40
N ILE A 67 -11.79 -4.65 1.24
CA ILE A 67 -11.76 -6.07 1.57
C ILE A 67 -11.97 -6.27 3.07
N LEU A 68 -11.26 -5.51 3.90
CA LEU A 68 -11.39 -5.58 5.35
C LEU A 68 -12.84 -5.31 5.79
N MET A 69 -13.50 -4.34 5.17
CA MET A 69 -14.88 -4.00 5.51
C MET A 69 -15.85 -5.15 5.25
N GLN A 70 -15.55 -6.00 4.28
CA GLN A 70 -16.39 -7.17 3.99
C GLN A 70 -16.32 -8.24 5.10
N TYR A 71 -15.25 -8.23 5.87
CA TYR A 71 -15.00 -9.22 6.94
C TYR A 71 -15.21 -8.69 8.34
N ARG A 72 -15.50 -7.44 8.49
CA ARG A 72 -15.75 -6.81 9.81
C ARG A 72 -17.16 -7.04 10.32
#